data_c007065212da285435d4ae6e4906d529
#
_entry.id   c007065212da285435d4ae6e4906d529
#
_cell.length_a   1.000
_cell.length_b   1.000
_cell.length_c   1.000
_cell.angle_alpha   90.00
_cell.angle_beta   90.00
_cell.angle_gamma   90.00
#
_symmetry.space_group_name_H-M   'P 1'
#
loop_
_entity.id
_entity.type
_entity.pdbx_description
1 polymer ?
#
loop_
_entity_poly.entity_id
_entity_poly.type
_entity_poly.pdbx_seq_one_letter_code
_entity_poly.pdbx_strand_id
1 'polypeptide(L)'
;MRTLISKNLIIGLFLWGIGFTYGVAVYKWKLFPYHMLRDYYLVHLKPAPEPQPWRTDFFVDTTGRQSVDCPPEKALLFLSMGQAGSANYISSFGERNEQRNAYQLYDGKCYLIEDPMLGATGVQGSLWSSLAQDISESTGRDVIFIATGAGGSSLTDWIRDDSFYFQRTKHQIDFAKSLGYRVKLAFWYNGAREAELGTTANEYVERFNRLIEKFDLLLDDNASNQWVVFQTSKCWSDGSARVLRGQELAAETNERVFLGPNTDAYHDRNRYDGCHLNHNAKVRINDRLKEILGPILSDSKEQQ
;
A
#
# COMPACT_ATOMS: atom_id res chain seq x y z
N MET A 1 -15.33 33.73 55.45
CA MET A 1 -14.65 32.40 55.48
C MET A 1 -13.69 32.31 54.31
N ARG A 2 -12.40 32.48 54.53
CA ARG A 2 -11.38 32.21 53.48
C ARG A 2 -11.05 30.73 53.58
N THR A 3 -11.48 29.95 52.63
CA THR A 3 -11.09 28.55 52.49
C THR A 3 -9.59 28.48 52.17
N LEU A 4 -8.80 28.10 53.17
CA LEU A 4 -7.39 27.76 53.00
C LEU A 4 -7.29 26.51 52.13
N ILE A 5 -7.06 26.70 50.83
CA ILE A 5 -6.68 25.61 49.95
C ILE A 5 -5.37 25.02 50.49
N SER A 6 -5.34 23.74 50.83
CA SER A 6 -4.16 23.12 51.42
C SER A 6 -2.99 23.16 50.42
N LYS A 7 -1.76 23.40 50.91
CA LYS A 7 -0.54 23.39 50.06
C LYS A 7 -0.42 22.10 49.23
N ASN A 8 -0.83 20.99 49.80
CA ASN A 8 -0.83 19.68 49.12
C ASN A 8 -1.78 19.64 47.94
N LEU A 9 -2.94 20.32 48.00
CA LEU A 9 -3.86 20.39 46.86
C LEU A 9 -3.29 21.23 45.73
N ILE A 10 -2.60 22.33 46.04
CA ILE A 10 -1.96 23.20 45.06
C ILE A 10 -0.82 22.44 44.37
N ILE A 11 0.03 21.74 45.14
CA ILE A 11 1.09 20.90 44.59
C ILE A 11 0.54 19.79 43.71
N GLY A 12 -0.53 19.10 44.14
CA GLY A 12 -1.20 18.08 43.39
C GLY A 12 -1.74 18.55 42.03
N LEU A 13 -2.40 19.72 42.01
CA LEU A 13 -2.91 20.35 40.80
C LEU A 13 -1.77 20.77 39.84
N PHE A 14 -0.68 21.26 40.38
CA PHE A 14 0.50 21.66 39.60
C PHE A 14 1.17 20.46 38.96
N LEU A 15 1.40 19.38 39.72
CA LEU A 15 1.97 18.13 39.18
C LEU A 15 1.03 17.47 38.14
N TRP A 16 -0.28 17.51 38.39
CA TRP A 16 -1.27 17.05 37.42
C TRP A 16 -1.20 17.85 36.10
N GLY A 17 -1.11 19.19 36.21
CA GLY A 17 -0.97 20.09 35.07
C GLY A 17 0.30 19.80 34.24
N ILE A 18 1.44 19.57 34.91
CA ILE A 18 2.69 19.16 34.22
C ILE A 18 2.51 17.82 33.52
N GLY A 19 1.95 16.83 34.22
CA GLY A 19 1.71 15.50 33.60
C GLY A 19 0.77 15.55 32.42
N PHE A 20 -0.30 16.34 32.49
CA PHE A 20 -1.25 16.57 31.42
C PHE A 20 -0.58 17.24 30.19
N THR A 21 0.16 18.35 30.42
CA THR A 21 0.86 19.05 29.33
C THR A 21 1.94 18.19 28.70
N TYR A 22 2.67 17.40 29.48
CA TYR A 22 3.61 16.41 28.95
C TYR A 22 2.91 15.34 28.13
N GLY A 23 1.79 14.80 28.59
CA GLY A 23 0.99 13.81 27.84
C GLY A 23 0.50 14.35 26.50
N VAL A 24 0.03 15.60 26.44
CA VAL A 24 -0.34 16.27 25.20
C VAL A 24 0.87 16.45 24.29
N ALA A 25 2.02 16.84 24.81
CA ALA A 25 3.26 16.97 24.06
C ALA A 25 3.74 15.63 23.49
N VAL A 26 3.71 14.58 24.30
CA VAL A 26 4.03 13.20 23.89
C VAL A 26 3.17 12.77 22.71
N TYR A 27 1.87 13.01 22.80
CA TYR A 27 0.94 12.66 21.72
C TYR A 27 1.15 13.50 20.46
N LYS A 28 1.23 14.83 20.61
CA LYS A 28 1.31 15.78 19.49
C LYS A 28 2.63 15.68 18.73
N TRP A 29 3.75 15.57 19.46
CA TRP A 29 5.09 15.57 18.88
C TRP A 29 5.75 14.19 18.86
N LYS A 30 5.00 13.15 19.22
CA LYS A 30 5.46 11.74 19.19
C LYS A 30 6.76 11.53 20.00
N LEU A 31 6.86 12.22 21.15
CA LEU A 31 8.01 12.10 22.04
C LEU A 31 8.00 10.75 22.80
N PHE A 32 9.13 10.42 23.44
CA PHE A 32 9.16 9.28 24.36
C PHE A 32 8.11 9.46 25.48
N PRO A 33 7.32 8.44 25.88
CA PRO A 33 7.35 7.05 25.42
C PRO A 33 6.34 6.70 24.31
N TYR A 34 5.90 7.66 23.49
CA TYR A 34 4.83 7.48 22.50
C TYR A 34 5.01 6.25 21.62
N HIS A 35 6.19 6.11 20.99
CA HIS A 35 6.44 5.01 20.06
C HIS A 35 6.36 3.64 20.77
N MET A 36 6.96 3.53 21.96
CA MET A 36 6.90 2.30 22.75
C MET A 36 5.46 1.92 23.13
N LEU A 37 4.66 2.89 23.59
CA LEU A 37 3.26 2.63 23.98
C LEU A 37 2.38 2.34 22.75
N ARG A 38 2.61 3.05 21.65
CA ARG A 38 1.94 2.79 20.38
C ARG A 38 2.22 1.37 19.88
N ASP A 39 3.49 0.97 19.87
CA ASP A 39 3.88 -0.34 19.35
C ASP A 39 3.34 -1.46 20.24
N TYR A 40 3.42 -1.30 21.54
CA TYR A 40 2.79 -2.23 22.46
C TYR A 40 1.28 -2.34 22.22
N TYR A 41 0.58 -1.20 22.05
CA TYR A 41 -0.85 -1.19 21.73
C TYR A 41 -1.15 -1.88 20.39
N LEU A 42 -0.39 -1.56 19.33
CA LEU A 42 -0.62 -2.11 18.00
C LEU A 42 -0.38 -3.62 17.94
N VAL A 43 0.63 -4.10 18.67
CA VAL A 43 1.02 -5.52 18.65
C VAL A 43 0.17 -6.36 19.60
N HIS A 44 -0.16 -5.83 20.78
CA HIS A 44 -0.73 -6.65 21.86
C HIS A 44 -2.18 -6.32 22.23
N LEU A 45 -2.59 -5.06 22.04
CA LEU A 45 -3.89 -4.60 22.53
C LEU A 45 -4.86 -4.19 21.41
N LYS A 46 -4.35 -3.76 20.24
CA LYS A 46 -5.23 -3.50 19.10
C LYS A 46 -5.82 -4.84 18.67
N PRO A 47 -7.14 -5.04 18.82
CA PRO A 47 -7.74 -6.26 18.32
C PRO A 47 -7.40 -6.38 16.83
N ALA A 48 -7.10 -7.61 16.41
CA ALA A 48 -7.10 -7.90 14.99
C ALA A 48 -8.36 -7.24 14.40
N PRO A 49 -8.27 -6.55 13.26
CA PRO A 49 -9.49 -6.18 12.59
C PRO A 49 -10.25 -7.50 12.40
N GLU A 50 -11.31 -7.69 13.19
CA GLU A 50 -12.20 -8.80 12.92
C GLU A 50 -12.50 -8.79 11.43
N PRO A 51 -12.52 -9.95 10.75
CA PRO A 51 -13.08 -10.03 9.42
C PRO A 51 -14.49 -9.49 9.54
N GLN A 52 -14.62 -8.20 9.32
CA GLN A 52 -15.89 -7.51 9.44
C GLN A 52 -16.67 -7.88 8.18
N PRO A 53 -17.76 -8.64 8.27
CA PRO A 53 -18.54 -9.02 7.09
C PRO A 53 -18.92 -7.81 6.22
N TRP A 54 -19.08 -6.63 6.84
CA TRP A 54 -19.37 -5.38 6.14
C TRP A 54 -18.14 -4.76 5.44
N ARG A 55 -16.90 -5.17 5.74
CA ARG A 55 -15.71 -4.72 5.01
C ARG A 55 -15.51 -5.45 3.70
N THR A 56 -16.13 -6.61 3.50
CA THR A 56 -16.15 -7.26 2.20
C THR A 56 -16.91 -6.43 1.17
N ASP A 57 -17.89 -5.65 1.59
CA ASP A 57 -18.66 -4.75 0.74
C ASP A 57 -17.84 -3.56 0.20
N PHE A 58 -16.68 -3.28 0.78
CA PHE A 58 -15.75 -2.25 0.28
C PHE A 58 -14.78 -2.75 -0.78
N PHE A 59 -14.62 -4.06 -0.93
CA PHE A 59 -13.77 -4.63 -1.96
C PHE A 59 -14.60 -4.87 -3.21
N VAL A 60 -14.09 -4.39 -4.34
CA VAL A 60 -14.74 -4.60 -5.63
C VAL A 60 -14.78 -6.09 -5.94
N ASP A 61 -15.95 -6.60 -6.20
CA ASP A 61 -16.23 -7.98 -6.59
C ASP A 61 -16.46 -8.13 -8.10
N THR A 62 -16.88 -9.30 -8.52
CA THR A 62 -17.07 -9.64 -9.93
C THR A 62 -18.45 -9.25 -10.49
N THR A 63 -19.25 -8.51 -9.74
CA THR A 63 -20.58 -8.08 -10.19
C THR A 63 -20.48 -7.25 -11.47
N GLY A 64 -21.15 -7.67 -12.51
CA GLY A 64 -21.11 -7.01 -13.82
C GLY A 64 -19.85 -7.29 -14.65
N ARG A 65 -18.97 -8.17 -14.20
CA ARG A 65 -17.73 -8.56 -14.91
C ARG A 65 -17.90 -9.90 -15.62
N GLN A 66 -17.39 -9.97 -16.83
CA GLN A 66 -17.32 -11.21 -17.59
C GLN A 66 -15.91 -11.77 -17.55
N SER A 67 -15.77 -13.03 -17.12
CA SER A 67 -14.48 -13.72 -17.16
C SER A 67 -14.10 -14.05 -18.60
N VAL A 68 -12.79 -14.04 -18.84
CA VAL A 68 -12.17 -14.45 -20.11
C VAL A 68 -11.18 -15.57 -19.85
N ASP A 69 -10.71 -16.22 -20.93
CA ASP A 69 -9.62 -17.19 -20.82
C ASP A 69 -8.37 -16.49 -20.28
N CYS A 70 -7.69 -17.15 -19.37
CA CYS A 70 -6.44 -16.63 -18.83
C CYS A 70 -5.34 -16.70 -19.90
N PRO A 71 -4.47 -15.67 -19.97
CA PRO A 71 -3.35 -15.68 -20.90
C PRO A 71 -2.35 -16.82 -20.57
N PRO A 72 -1.37 -17.12 -21.46
CA PRO A 72 -0.35 -18.12 -21.19
C PRO A 72 0.46 -17.83 -19.92
N GLU A 73 1.02 -18.88 -19.29
CA GLU A 73 1.82 -18.80 -18.05
C GLU A 73 3.02 -17.83 -18.11
N LYS A 74 3.52 -17.54 -19.32
CA LYS A 74 4.59 -16.55 -19.56
C LYS A 74 4.16 -15.08 -19.41
N ALA A 75 2.89 -14.82 -19.11
CA ALA A 75 2.40 -13.47 -18.85
C ALA A 75 3.13 -12.84 -17.65
N LEU A 76 3.29 -11.51 -17.68
CA LEU A 76 3.83 -10.76 -16.56
C LEU A 76 2.77 -10.60 -15.48
N LEU A 77 2.98 -11.24 -14.34
CA LEU A 77 2.07 -11.07 -13.19
C LEU A 77 2.62 -10.04 -12.21
N PHE A 78 1.81 -9.03 -11.94
CA PHE A 78 2.07 -7.97 -10.97
C PHE A 78 1.08 -8.01 -9.81
N LEU A 79 1.57 -7.65 -8.61
CA LEU A 79 0.78 -7.58 -7.40
C LEU A 79 0.79 -6.15 -6.86
N SER A 80 -0.36 -5.56 -6.58
CA SER A 80 -0.46 -4.25 -5.93
C SER A 80 -1.05 -4.36 -4.54
N MET A 81 -0.38 -3.75 -3.55
CA MET A 81 -0.70 -3.81 -2.14
C MET A 81 -0.51 -2.46 -1.45
N GLY A 82 -1.10 -2.29 -0.28
CA GLY A 82 -0.95 -1.11 0.55
C GLY A 82 -2.26 -0.36 0.76
N GLN A 83 -2.19 0.97 0.78
CA GLN A 83 -3.31 1.86 1.08
C GLN A 83 -4.16 2.24 -0.14
N ALA A 84 -4.93 3.33 0.00
CA ALA A 84 -5.81 3.88 -1.01
C ALA A 84 -5.12 4.13 -2.37
N GLY A 85 -3.83 4.54 -2.38
CA GLY A 85 -3.08 4.74 -3.61
C GLY A 85 -2.82 3.46 -4.41
N SER A 86 -2.83 2.28 -3.77
CA SER A 86 -2.77 0.97 -4.44
C SER A 86 -4.15 0.40 -4.79
N ALA A 87 -5.21 1.13 -4.50
CA ALA A 87 -6.60 0.71 -4.66
C ALA A 87 -7.37 1.64 -5.63
N ASN A 88 -8.69 1.66 -5.56
CA ASN A 88 -9.57 2.36 -6.50
C ASN A 88 -9.99 3.76 -5.99
N TYR A 89 -9.02 4.64 -5.81
CA TYR A 89 -9.26 6.01 -5.30
C TYR A 89 -8.69 7.11 -6.21
N ILE A 90 -8.43 6.82 -7.47
CA ILE A 90 -8.05 7.84 -8.46
C ILE A 90 -9.32 8.43 -9.08
N SER A 91 -9.42 9.75 -9.19
CA SER A 91 -10.64 10.41 -9.68
C SER A 91 -10.99 10.15 -11.16
N SER A 92 -10.21 9.35 -11.87
CA SER A 92 -10.47 8.98 -13.26
C SER A 92 -10.31 7.50 -13.50
N PHE A 93 -11.24 6.94 -14.23
CA PHE A 93 -11.16 5.56 -14.71
C PHE A 93 -10.11 5.42 -15.82
N GLY A 94 -9.45 4.28 -15.89
CA GLY A 94 -8.68 3.88 -17.07
C GLY A 94 -9.66 3.47 -18.18
N GLU A 95 -9.40 3.90 -19.39
CA GLU A 95 -10.17 3.45 -20.53
C GLU A 95 -9.89 1.97 -20.80
N ARG A 96 -10.96 1.20 -21.00
CA ARG A 96 -10.84 -0.19 -21.41
C ARG A 96 -10.40 -0.22 -22.87
N ASN A 97 -9.31 -0.93 -23.15
CA ASN A 97 -8.85 -1.18 -24.51
C ASN A 97 -8.79 -2.71 -24.74
N GLU A 98 -9.77 -3.23 -25.46
CA GLU A 98 -9.89 -4.66 -25.75
C GLU A 98 -8.76 -5.21 -26.66
N GLN A 99 -8.01 -4.32 -27.33
CA GLN A 99 -6.89 -4.72 -28.18
C GLN A 99 -5.58 -4.90 -27.39
N ARG A 100 -5.56 -4.52 -26.11
CA ARG A 100 -4.37 -4.65 -25.26
C ARG A 100 -4.49 -5.89 -24.40
N ASN A 101 -3.45 -6.71 -24.40
CA ASN A 101 -3.37 -7.95 -23.63
C ASN A 101 -3.08 -7.66 -22.14
N ALA A 102 -4.02 -7.00 -21.48
CA ALA A 102 -3.95 -6.64 -20.08
C ALA A 102 -5.14 -7.21 -19.32
N TYR A 103 -4.85 -7.96 -18.28
CA TYR A 103 -5.80 -8.78 -17.55
C TYR A 103 -5.73 -8.49 -16.06
N GLN A 104 -6.78 -8.90 -15.38
CA GLN A 104 -6.86 -8.94 -13.94
C GLN A 104 -7.17 -10.38 -13.50
N LEU A 105 -6.43 -10.86 -12.51
CA LEU A 105 -6.70 -12.16 -11.88
C LEU A 105 -7.44 -11.92 -10.56
N TYR A 106 -8.57 -12.58 -10.41
CA TYR A 106 -9.35 -12.53 -9.18
C TYR A 106 -10.13 -13.83 -8.98
N ASP A 107 -10.00 -14.42 -7.78
CA ASP A 107 -10.62 -15.69 -7.38
C ASP A 107 -10.47 -16.80 -8.44
N GLY A 108 -9.24 -16.95 -8.95
CA GLY A 108 -8.87 -18.00 -9.91
C GLY A 108 -9.37 -17.81 -11.33
N LYS A 109 -9.93 -16.65 -11.65
CA LYS A 109 -10.42 -16.33 -12.99
C LYS A 109 -9.76 -15.07 -13.53
N CYS A 110 -9.62 -15.00 -14.84
CA CYS A 110 -9.12 -13.82 -15.53
C CYS A 110 -10.26 -12.97 -16.07
N TYR A 111 -10.04 -11.66 -16.04
CA TYR A 111 -10.94 -10.64 -16.55
C TYR A 111 -10.12 -9.66 -17.39
N LEU A 112 -10.68 -9.05 -18.40
CA LEU A 112 -10.05 -7.90 -19.02
C LEU A 112 -9.86 -6.79 -17.98
N ILE A 113 -8.70 -6.13 -18.02
CA ILE A 113 -8.41 -5.11 -17.00
C ILE A 113 -9.25 -3.86 -17.22
N GLU A 114 -9.94 -3.45 -16.19
CA GLU A 114 -10.72 -2.20 -16.17
C GLU A 114 -10.90 -1.70 -14.74
N ASP A 115 -11.16 -0.42 -14.58
CA ASP A 115 -11.49 0.18 -13.28
C ASP A 115 -13.02 0.06 -12.97
N PRO A 116 -13.37 -0.09 -11.68
CA PRO A 116 -12.48 -0.28 -10.54
C PRO A 116 -11.87 -1.68 -10.51
N MET A 117 -10.61 -1.79 -10.08
CA MET A 117 -9.90 -3.08 -10.00
C MET A 117 -10.57 -4.02 -9.00
N LEU A 118 -10.81 -5.27 -9.42
CA LEU A 118 -11.34 -6.32 -8.56
C LEU A 118 -10.40 -6.60 -7.38
N GLY A 119 -10.96 -6.86 -6.22
CA GLY A 119 -10.17 -7.23 -5.05
C GLY A 119 -9.54 -6.07 -4.27
N ALA A 120 -9.56 -4.86 -4.79
CA ALA A 120 -9.14 -3.65 -4.08
C ALA A 120 -10.34 -2.85 -3.56
N THR A 121 -10.12 -2.01 -2.54
CA THR A 121 -11.17 -1.13 -1.99
C THR A 121 -11.39 0.11 -2.87
N GLY A 122 -12.54 0.76 -2.70
CA GLY A 122 -12.92 1.96 -3.45
C GLY A 122 -13.60 1.63 -4.78
N VAL A 123 -14.28 2.63 -5.35
CA VAL A 123 -15.17 2.47 -6.51
C VAL A 123 -14.82 3.42 -7.66
N GLN A 124 -13.64 4.02 -7.61
CA GLN A 124 -13.13 4.91 -8.64
C GLN A 124 -12.05 4.22 -9.49
N GLY A 125 -11.24 5.00 -10.19
CA GLY A 125 -10.11 4.48 -10.97
C GLY A 125 -8.91 4.09 -10.12
N SER A 126 -7.97 3.40 -10.74
CA SER A 126 -6.71 2.97 -10.16
C SER A 126 -5.51 3.48 -10.98
N LEU A 127 -4.29 3.31 -10.46
CA LEU A 127 -3.06 3.47 -11.24
C LEU A 127 -2.87 2.31 -12.23
N TRP A 128 -3.38 1.13 -11.89
CA TRP A 128 -2.97 -0.16 -12.44
C TRP A 128 -3.59 -0.48 -13.80
N SER A 129 -4.85 -0.10 -14.01
CA SER A 129 -5.56 -0.42 -15.26
C SER A 129 -4.87 0.14 -16.49
N SER A 130 -4.48 1.42 -16.48
CA SER A 130 -3.74 2.04 -17.58
C SER A 130 -2.27 1.61 -17.61
N LEU A 131 -1.62 1.46 -16.46
CA LEU A 131 -0.23 0.99 -16.39
C LEU A 131 -0.07 -0.39 -17.03
N ALA A 132 -0.97 -1.33 -16.73
CA ALA A 132 -0.93 -2.67 -17.31
C ALA A 132 -1.05 -2.64 -18.83
N GLN A 133 -1.94 -1.81 -19.34
CA GLN A 133 -2.13 -1.63 -20.79
C GLN A 133 -0.89 -1.04 -21.45
N ASP A 134 -0.28 -0.01 -20.82
CA ASP A 134 0.93 0.62 -21.33
C ASP A 134 2.14 -0.34 -21.34
N ILE A 135 2.28 -1.17 -20.29
CA ILE A 135 3.34 -2.19 -20.22
C ILE A 135 3.09 -3.27 -21.28
N SER A 136 1.86 -3.75 -21.44
CA SER A 136 1.52 -4.74 -22.47
C SER A 136 1.88 -4.22 -23.87
N GLU A 137 1.52 -2.97 -24.18
CA GLU A 137 1.82 -2.35 -25.46
C GLU A 137 3.34 -2.19 -25.67
N SER A 138 4.07 -1.71 -24.66
CA SER A 138 5.52 -1.45 -24.80
C SER A 138 6.38 -2.72 -24.84
N THR A 139 5.92 -3.80 -24.21
CA THR A 139 6.66 -5.06 -24.11
C THR A 139 6.20 -6.13 -25.11
N GLY A 140 5.00 -5.97 -25.67
CA GLY A 140 4.34 -7.00 -26.50
C GLY A 140 3.95 -8.26 -25.71
N ARG A 141 3.90 -8.19 -24.36
CA ARG A 141 3.59 -9.33 -23.48
C ARG A 141 2.22 -9.18 -22.85
N ASP A 142 1.60 -10.31 -22.56
CA ASP A 142 0.42 -10.33 -21.71
C ASP A 142 0.78 -9.86 -20.30
N VAL A 143 -0.08 -9.01 -19.72
CA VAL A 143 0.11 -8.47 -18.36
C VAL A 143 -1.09 -8.83 -17.51
N ILE A 144 -0.84 -9.37 -16.34
CA ILE A 144 -1.87 -9.69 -15.33
C ILE A 144 -1.62 -8.86 -14.08
N PHE A 145 -2.67 -8.30 -13.50
CA PHE A 145 -2.62 -7.68 -12.17
C PHE A 145 -3.47 -8.43 -11.16
N ILE A 146 -2.93 -8.59 -9.97
CA ILE A 146 -3.67 -8.87 -8.74
C ILE A 146 -3.70 -7.58 -7.93
N ALA A 147 -4.88 -7.04 -7.65
CA ALA A 147 -5.06 -5.83 -6.88
C ALA A 147 -5.66 -6.16 -5.51
N THR A 148 -4.94 -5.84 -4.43
CA THR A 148 -5.38 -6.12 -3.06
C THR A 148 -5.32 -4.91 -2.15
N GLY A 149 -5.08 -3.72 -2.71
CA GLY A 149 -4.98 -2.47 -1.98
C GLY A 149 -6.20 -2.18 -1.10
N ALA A 150 -5.96 -1.68 0.11
CA ALA A 150 -7.00 -1.42 1.11
C ALA A 150 -6.85 -0.03 1.73
N GLY A 151 -7.80 0.87 1.46
CA GLY A 151 -7.80 2.22 2.00
C GLY A 151 -7.69 2.24 3.53
N GLY A 152 -6.84 3.14 4.07
CA GLY A 152 -6.66 3.32 5.50
C GLY A 152 -5.84 2.26 6.24
N SER A 153 -5.37 1.21 5.58
CA SER A 153 -4.54 0.18 6.21
C SER A 153 -3.14 0.71 6.56
N SER A 154 -2.58 0.24 7.68
CA SER A 154 -1.20 0.48 8.08
C SER A 154 -0.30 -0.67 7.66
N LEU A 155 1.02 -0.45 7.62
CA LEU A 155 1.99 -1.51 7.37
C LEU A 155 1.87 -2.64 8.40
N THR A 156 1.63 -2.30 9.67
CA THR A 156 1.40 -3.26 10.74
C THR A 156 0.16 -4.13 10.47
N ASP A 157 -0.89 -3.58 9.87
CA ASP A 157 -2.09 -4.34 9.52
C ASP A 157 -1.81 -5.43 8.46
N TRP A 158 -0.75 -5.28 7.66
CA TRP A 158 -0.35 -6.25 6.64
C TRP A 158 0.59 -7.35 7.15
N ILE A 159 1.44 -7.03 8.13
CA ILE A 159 2.46 -7.99 8.61
C ILE A 159 1.94 -8.94 9.71
N ARG A 160 0.80 -8.70 10.30
CA ARG A 160 0.21 -9.59 11.31
C ARG A 160 -0.20 -10.93 10.68
N ASP A 161 -0.05 -12.03 11.43
CA ASP A 161 -0.38 -13.37 10.92
C ASP A 161 -1.88 -13.58 10.75
N ASP A 162 -2.68 -12.95 11.60
CA ASP A 162 -4.13 -12.93 11.56
C ASP A 162 -4.70 -11.80 10.69
N SER A 163 -3.85 -11.11 9.92
CA SER A 163 -4.25 -10.00 9.07
C SER A 163 -5.22 -10.44 7.98
N PHE A 164 -6.38 -9.83 7.95
CA PHE A 164 -7.35 -9.99 6.87
C PHE A 164 -6.77 -9.64 5.49
N TYR A 165 -5.99 -8.56 5.41
CA TYR A 165 -5.37 -8.11 4.15
C TYR A 165 -4.32 -9.11 3.65
N PHE A 166 -3.50 -9.64 4.55
CA PHE A 166 -2.52 -10.66 4.23
C PHE A 166 -3.20 -11.95 3.76
N GLN A 167 -4.18 -12.47 4.53
CA GLN A 167 -4.88 -13.70 4.17
C GLN A 167 -5.60 -13.59 2.82
N ARG A 168 -6.22 -12.46 2.56
CA ARG A 168 -6.88 -12.19 1.30
C ARG A 168 -5.88 -12.15 0.12
N THR A 169 -4.74 -11.49 0.31
CA THR A 169 -3.69 -11.43 -0.72
C THR A 169 -3.07 -12.81 -0.95
N LYS A 170 -2.81 -13.56 0.14
CA LYS A 170 -2.37 -14.95 0.06
C LYS A 170 -3.31 -15.79 -0.79
N HIS A 171 -4.60 -15.70 -0.56
CA HIS A 171 -5.62 -16.42 -1.33
C HIS A 171 -5.52 -16.14 -2.84
N GLN A 172 -5.35 -14.88 -3.24
CA GLN A 172 -5.17 -14.53 -4.65
C GLN A 172 -3.86 -15.04 -5.23
N ILE A 173 -2.77 -15.02 -4.45
CA ILE A 173 -1.48 -15.58 -4.85
C ILE A 173 -1.57 -17.10 -5.02
N ASP A 174 -2.24 -17.80 -4.12
CA ASP A 174 -2.43 -19.26 -4.20
C ASP A 174 -3.19 -19.63 -5.49
N PHE A 175 -4.20 -18.86 -5.88
CA PHE A 175 -4.86 -19.05 -7.16
C PHE A 175 -3.92 -18.81 -8.35
N ALA A 176 -3.15 -17.72 -8.32
CA ALA A 176 -2.17 -17.46 -9.38
C ALA A 176 -1.21 -18.62 -9.55
N LYS A 177 -0.67 -19.14 -8.44
CA LYS A 177 0.23 -20.30 -8.43
C LYS A 177 -0.43 -21.57 -8.99
N SER A 178 -1.69 -21.82 -8.66
CA SER A 178 -2.43 -22.98 -9.17
C SER A 178 -2.65 -22.92 -10.68
N LEU A 179 -2.59 -21.73 -11.28
CA LEU A 179 -2.66 -21.49 -12.72
C LEU A 179 -1.26 -21.41 -13.38
N GLY A 180 -0.18 -21.70 -12.64
CA GLY A 180 1.19 -21.65 -13.13
C GLY A 180 1.84 -20.27 -13.13
N TYR A 181 1.16 -19.22 -12.71
CA TYR A 181 1.71 -17.86 -12.67
C TYR A 181 2.63 -17.63 -11.48
N ARG A 182 3.64 -16.78 -11.69
CA ARG A 182 4.54 -16.29 -10.64
C ARG A 182 4.53 -14.77 -10.60
N VAL A 183 4.42 -14.21 -9.41
CA VAL A 183 4.51 -12.75 -9.22
C VAL A 183 5.93 -12.30 -9.59
N LYS A 184 6.04 -11.47 -10.60
CA LYS A 184 7.32 -10.90 -11.05
C LYS A 184 7.68 -9.65 -10.24
N LEU A 185 6.68 -8.85 -9.89
CA LEU A 185 6.87 -7.56 -9.22
C LEU A 185 5.71 -7.26 -8.29
N ALA A 186 6.03 -6.78 -7.09
CA ALA A 186 5.07 -6.28 -6.13
C ALA A 186 5.17 -4.76 -5.97
N PHE A 187 4.05 -4.05 -6.05
CA PHE A 187 3.96 -2.63 -5.78
C PHE A 187 3.45 -2.41 -4.35
N TRP A 188 4.20 -1.64 -3.59
CA TRP A 188 3.84 -1.25 -2.23
C TRP A 188 3.57 0.25 -2.15
N TYR A 189 2.32 0.63 -2.00
CA TYR A 189 1.90 2.03 -1.87
C TYR A 189 1.28 2.27 -0.50
N ASN A 190 2.11 2.62 0.49
CA ASN A 190 1.68 2.86 1.87
C ASN A 190 2.60 3.87 2.54
N GLY A 191 2.02 4.78 3.34
CA GLY A 191 2.80 5.76 4.09
C GLY A 191 1.97 6.82 4.80
N ALA A 192 0.80 7.18 4.27
CA ALA A 192 -0.02 8.22 4.91
C ALA A 192 -0.49 7.77 6.31
N ARG A 193 -0.90 6.51 6.48
CA ARG A 193 -1.25 5.97 7.79
C ARG A 193 -0.04 5.88 8.71
N GLU A 194 1.14 5.58 8.17
CA GLU A 194 2.40 5.58 8.90
C GLU A 194 2.77 7.00 9.38
N ALA A 195 2.51 8.02 8.55
CA ALA A 195 2.69 9.41 8.93
C ALA A 195 1.77 9.82 10.10
N GLU A 196 0.49 9.45 10.05
CA GLU A 196 -0.46 9.67 11.15
C GLU A 196 -0.03 8.96 12.44
N LEU A 197 0.50 7.75 12.33
CA LEU A 197 1.00 6.97 13.46
C LEU A 197 2.35 7.50 13.97
N GLY A 198 2.99 8.44 13.28
CA GLY A 198 4.28 9.00 13.63
C GLY A 198 5.43 7.99 13.50
N THR A 199 5.32 7.04 12.55
CA THR A 199 6.34 6.03 12.28
C THR A 199 7.67 6.68 11.92
N THR A 200 8.74 6.22 12.54
CA THR A 200 10.10 6.66 12.24
C THR A 200 10.65 5.95 10.99
N ALA A 201 11.75 6.47 10.41
CA ALA A 201 12.35 5.86 9.24
C ALA A 201 12.80 4.41 9.49
N ASN A 202 13.46 4.16 10.62
CA ASN A 202 13.96 2.82 10.98
C ASN A 202 12.80 1.84 11.22
N GLU A 203 11.75 2.26 11.93
CA GLU A 203 10.55 1.43 12.12
C GLU A 203 9.87 1.09 10.80
N TYR A 204 9.83 2.03 9.85
CA TYR A 204 9.29 1.77 8.53
C TYR A 204 10.08 0.67 7.81
N VAL A 205 11.41 0.81 7.76
CA VAL A 205 12.30 -0.19 7.13
C VAL A 205 12.15 -1.56 7.78
N GLU A 206 12.20 -1.62 9.12
CA GLU A 206 12.07 -2.88 9.86
C GLU A 206 10.75 -3.58 9.52
N ARG A 207 9.63 -2.86 9.56
CA ARG A 207 8.32 -3.43 9.26
C ARG A 207 8.18 -3.79 7.78
N PHE A 208 8.75 -3.00 6.88
CA PHE A 208 8.71 -3.29 5.45
C PHE A 208 9.54 -4.54 5.11
N ASN A 209 10.70 -4.72 5.73
CA ASN A 209 11.49 -5.94 5.57
C ASN A 209 10.72 -7.17 6.08
N ARG A 210 10.03 -7.07 7.22
CA ARG A 210 9.13 -8.15 7.69
C ARG A 210 8.00 -8.45 6.71
N LEU A 211 7.47 -7.42 6.03
CA LEU A 211 6.48 -7.61 4.97
C LEU A 211 7.07 -8.43 3.83
N ILE A 212 8.27 -8.04 3.33
CA ILE A 212 8.97 -8.76 2.28
C ILE A 212 9.21 -10.22 2.68
N GLU A 213 9.80 -10.47 3.85
CA GLU A 213 10.07 -11.81 4.37
C GLU A 213 8.80 -12.68 4.40
N LYS A 214 7.69 -12.09 4.86
CA LYS A 214 6.41 -12.77 4.95
C LYS A 214 5.85 -13.14 3.57
N PHE A 215 6.00 -12.27 2.59
CA PHE A 215 5.56 -12.52 1.23
C PHE A 215 6.51 -13.45 0.46
N ASP A 216 7.82 -13.40 0.73
CA ASP A 216 8.79 -14.33 0.14
C ASP A 216 8.42 -15.79 0.45
N LEU A 217 7.91 -16.07 1.65
CA LEU A 217 7.42 -17.41 2.02
C LEU A 217 6.19 -17.85 1.18
N LEU A 218 5.41 -16.90 0.67
CA LEU A 218 4.26 -17.20 -0.19
C LEU A 218 4.64 -17.35 -1.65
N LEU A 219 5.65 -16.62 -2.08
CA LEU A 219 5.99 -16.47 -3.50
C LEU A 219 6.94 -17.56 -4.03
N ASP A 220 7.38 -18.50 -3.17
CA ASP A 220 8.21 -19.69 -3.45
C ASP A 220 9.56 -19.43 -4.12
N ASP A 221 9.95 -18.18 -4.29
CA ASP A 221 11.16 -17.83 -5.02
C ASP A 221 11.88 -16.68 -4.32
N ASN A 222 12.75 -17.07 -3.39
CA ASN A 222 13.42 -16.15 -2.48
C ASN A 222 14.33 -15.10 -3.14
N ALA A 223 14.55 -15.17 -4.45
CA ALA A 223 15.54 -14.31 -5.10
C ALA A 223 14.98 -13.47 -6.27
N SER A 224 13.86 -13.84 -6.88
CA SER A 224 13.41 -13.20 -8.13
C SER A 224 12.31 -12.14 -7.96
N ASN A 225 11.66 -12.09 -6.81
CA ASN A 225 10.58 -11.15 -6.55
C ASN A 225 11.12 -9.75 -6.29
N GLN A 226 10.76 -8.82 -7.14
CA GLN A 226 11.16 -7.43 -7.03
C GLN A 226 10.01 -6.60 -6.46
N TRP A 227 10.37 -5.50 -5.79
CA TRP A 227 9.43 -4.61 -5.13
C TRP A 227 9.60 -3.19 -5.61
N VAL A 228 8.51 -2.48 -5.81
CA VAL A 228 8.52 -1.04 -6.00
C VAL A 228 7.82 -0.40 -4.80
N VAL A 229 8.57 0.31 -3.97
CA VAL A 229 8.06 1.07 -2.83
C VAL A 229 7.80 2.51 -3.24
N PHE A 230 6.55 2.95 -3.18
CA PHE A 230 6.20 4.35 -3.47
C PHE A 230 6.67 5.26 -2.36
N GLN A 231 7.18 6.43 -2.72
CA GLN A 231 7.38 7.52 -1.78
C GLN A 231 6.05 8.25 -1.56
N THR A 232 5.46 8.05 -0.39
CA THR A 232 4.15 8.59 -0.06
C THR A 232 3.96 8.71 1.44
N SER A 233 3.45 9.83 1.89
CA SER A 233 3.09 10.03 3.30
C SER A 233 1.95 11.04 3.49
N LYS A 234 1.58 11.75 2.41
CA LYS A 234 0.64 12.87 2.43
C LYS A 234 -0.79 12.41 2.16
N CYS A 235 -1.70 12.71 3.09
CA CYS A 235 -3.14 12.54 2.94
C CYS A 235 -3.84 13.41 4.00
N TRP A 236 -4.54 14.47 3.58
CA TRP A 236 -5.13 15.50 4.45
C TRP A 236 -4.15 16.09 5.50
N SER A 237 -2.86 15.98 5.23
CA SER A 237 -1.78 16.45 6.11
C SER A 237 -0.57 16.85 5.26
N ASP A 238 0.42 17.49 5.88
CA ASP A 238 1.67 17.89 5.22
C ASP A 238 2.60 16.71 4.91
N GLY A 239 2.22 15.50 5.34
CA GLY A 239 3.03 14.30 5.18
C GLY A 239 4.13 14.15 6.24
N SER A 240 5.08 13.26 6.00
CA SER A 240 6.14 12.92 6.95
C SER A 240 7.47 12.64 6.27
N ALA A 241 8.44 13.54 6.45
CA ALA A 241 9.80 13.33 5.97
C ALA A 241 10.44 12.04 6.55
N ARG A 242 10.05 11.62 7.76
CA ARG A 242 10.55 10.38 8.37
C ARG A 242 10.06 9.15 7.62
N VAL A 243 8.79 9.14 7.21
CA VAL A 243 8.22 8.03 6.43
C VAL A 243 8.84 7.99 5.04
N LEU A 244 8.98 9.13 4.35
CA LEU A 244 9.67 9.20 3.07
C LEU A 244 11.10 8.68 3.17
N ARG A 245 11.84 9.07 4.23
CA ARG A 245 13.20 8.56 4.46
C ARG A 245 13.22 7.06 4.72
N GLY A 246 12.21 6.50 5.39
CA GLY A 246 12.07 5.06 5.58
C GLY A 246 11.87 4.31 4.26
N GLN A 247 11.10 4.86 3.34
CA GLN A 247 10.89 4.31 1.99
C GLN A 247 12.19 4.36 1.16
N GLU A 248 12.95 5.46 1.24
CA GLU A 248 14.28 5.55 0.62
C GLU A 248 15.26 4.52 1.18
N LEU A 249 15.37 4.44 2.51
CA LEU A 249 16.23 3.47 3.18
C LEU A 249 15.89 2.03 2.81
N ALA A 250 14.61 1.70 2.65
CA ALA A 250 14.20 0.38 2.22
C ALA A 250 14.77 0.01 0.83
N ALA A 251 14.80 0.98 -0.08
CA ALA A 251 15.41 0.79 -1.40
C ALA A 251 16.96 0.82 -1.36
N GLU A 252 17.55 1.63 -0.48
CA GLU A 252 19.02 1.70 -0.33
C GLU A 252 19.62 0.43 0.31
N THR A 253 18.85 -0.27 1.14
CA THR A 253 19.34 -1.41 1.94
C THR A 253 18.94 -2.78 1.41
N ASN A 254 18.09 -2.83 0.38
CA ASN A 254 17.64 -4.08 -0.22
C ASN A 254 17.62 -3.96 -1.76
N GLU A 255 18.52 -4.65 -2.43
CA GLU A 255 18.69 -4.62 -3.90
C GLU A 255 17.46 -5.06 -4.71
N ARG A 256 16.53 -5.77 -4.07
CA ARG A 256 15.24 -6.18 -4.69
C ARG A 256 14.18 -5.09 -4.60
N VAL A 257 14.46 -3.99 -3.91
CA VAL A 257 13.51 -2.89 -3.68
C VAL A 257 13.91 -1.68 -4.51
N PHE A 258 13.04 -1.29 -5.40
CA PHE A 258 13.19 -0.10 -6.24
C PHE A 258 12.36 1.04 -5.66
N LEU A 259 12.95 2.23 -5.63
CA LEU A 259 12.23 3.43 -5.21
C LEU A 259 11.27 3.87 -6.30
N GLY A 260 10.00 3.85 -5.97
CA GLY A 260 8.89 4.27 -6.82
C GLY A 260 8.70 5.79 -6.88
N PRO A 261 7.68 6.26 -7.60
CA PRO A 261 7.38 7.67 -7.70
C PRO A 261 7.11 8.33 -6.34
N ASN A 262 7.60 9.56 -6.17
CA ASN A 262 7.27 10.38 -5.00
C ASN A 262 5.93 11.08 -5.21
N THR A 263 4.88 10.55 -4.57
CA THR A 263 3.53 11.10 -4.70
C THR A 263 3.27 12.31 -3.80
N ASP A 264 4.12 12.56 -2.80
CA ASP A 264 4.04 13.75 -1.96
C ASP A 264 4.49 15.03 -2.71
N ALA A 265 5.24 14.88 -3.80
CA ALA A 265 5.60 15.97 -4.70
C ALA A 265 4.38 16.55 -5.48
N TYR A 266 3.27 15.82 -5.50
CA TYR A 266 2.05 16.30 -6.14
C TYR A 266 1.25 17.17 -5.18
N HIS A 267 1.12 18.45 -5.56
CA HIS A 267 0.40 19.48 -4.80
C HIS A 267 -1.12 19.29 -4.82
N ASP A 268 -1.84 20.10 -4.06
CA ASP A 268 -3.30 20.00 -3.85
C ASP A 268 -4.11 20.02 -5.14
N ARG A 269 -3.68 20.75 -6.18
CA ARG A 269 -4.31 20.73 -7.51
C ARG A 269 -4.28 19.36 -8.21
N ASN A 270 -3.44 18.45 -7.73
CA ASN A 270 -3.32 17.08 -8.21
C ASN A 270 -4.02 16.08 -7.31
N ARG A 271 -4.69 16.56 -6.24
CA ARG A 271 -5.49 15.78 -5.30
C ARG A 271 -6.91 16.32 -5.27
N TYR A 272 -7.88 15.49 -5.64
CA TYR A 272 -9.24 15.97 -5.82
C TYR A 272 -10.00 16.21 -4.49
N ASP A 273 -9.56 15.59 -3.41
CA ASP A 273 -10.16 15.70 -2.07
C ASP A 273 -9.14 16.06 -0.97
N GLY A 274 -7.94 16.53 -1.37
CA GLY A 274 -6.83 16.82 -0.46
C GLY A 274 -5.98 15.61 -0.07
N CYS A 275 -6.40 14.39 -0.44
CA CYS A 275 -5.65 13.15 -0.23
C CYS A 275 -5.39 12.40 -1.54
N HIS A 276 -6.45 12.00 -2.21
CA HIS A 276 -6.39 11.08 -3.35
C HIS A 276 -6.05 11.81 -4.66
N LEU A 277 -5.31 11.12 -5.49
CA LEU A 277 -4.76 11.68 -6.74
C LEU A 277 -5.82 11.80 -7.84
N ASN A 278 -5.65 12.78 -8.71
CA ASN A 278 -6.48 12.98 -9.89
C ASN A 278 -5.84 12.41 -11.15
N HIS A 279 -6.53 12.56 -12.28
CA HIS A 279 -6.09 12.10 -13.60
C HIS A 279 -4.68 12.59 -13.97
N ASN A 280 -4.40 13.88 -13.78
CA ASN A 280 -3.11 14.45 -14.17
C ASN A 280 -1.95 13.86 -13.37
N ALA A 281 -2.17 13.57 -12.09
CA ALA A 281 -1.19 12.87 -11.26
C ALA A 281 -1.03 11.42 -11.72
N LYS A 282 -2.13 10.72 -12.02
CA LYS A 282 -2.11 9.33 -12.54
C LYS A 282 -1.21 9.20 -13.75
N VAL A 283 -1.38 10.05 -14.77
CA VAL A 283 -0.58 10.01 -16.00
C VAL A 283 0.91 10.13 -15.69
N ARG A 284 1.30 11.17 -14.92
CA ARG A 284 2.72 11.41 -14.57
C ARG A 284 3.33 10.29 -13.73
N ILE A 285 2.55 9.69 -12.83
CA ILE A 285 3.00 8.56 -12.01
C ILE A 285 3.23 7.35 -12.90
N ASN A 286 2.32 7.06 -13.82
CA ASN A 286 2.45 5.93 -14.74
C ASN A 286 3.63 6.13 -15.69
N ASP A 287 3.88 7.34 -16.19
CA ASP A 287 5.08 7.63 -16.99
C ASP A 287 6.35 7.35 -16.19
N ARG A 288 6.40 7.79 -14.92
CA ARG A 288 7.55 7.53 -14.06
C ARG A 288 7.70 6.05 -13.72
N LEU A 289 6.60 5.32 -13.53
CA LEU A 289 6.64 3.88 -13.33
C LEU A 289 7.19 3.16 -14.58
N LYS A 290 6.81 3.54 -15.77
CA LYS A 290 7.35 2.95 -17.02
C LYS A 290 8.87 3.14 -17.12
N GLU A 291 9.39 4.32 -16.75
CA GLU A 291 10.84 4.56 -16.68
C GLU A 291 11.54 3.63 -15.69
N ILE A 292 10.97 3.43 -14.49
CA ILE A 292 11.51 2.55 -13.46
C ILE A 292 11.44 1.09 -13.90
N LEU A 293 10.34 0.69 -14.52
CA LEU A 293 10.08 -0.70 -14.89
C LEU A 293 10.83 -1.13 -16.16
N GLY A 294 11.19 -0.21 -17.04
CA GLY A 294 11.89 -0.51 -18.28
C GLY A 294 13.13 -1.40 -18.11
N PRO A 295 14.12 -1.02 -17.28
CA PRO A 295 15.28 -1.85 -16.96
C PRO A 295 14.89 -3.18 -16.31
N ILE A 296 13.99 -3.16 -15.34
CA ILE A 296 13.54 -4.35 -14.60
C ILE A 296 12.94 -5.43 -15.52
N LEU A 297 12.19 -4.98 -16.53
CA LEU A 297 11.52 -5.88 -17.47
C LEU A 297 12.41 -6.31 -18.65
N SER A 298 13.45 -5.52 -18.98
CA SER A 298 14.42 -5.88 -20.03
C SER A 298 15.39 -6.99 -19.59
N ASP A 299 15.88 -6.96 -18.36
CA ASP A 299 16.77 -7.97 -17.82
C ASP A 299 16.14 -9.39 -17.80
N SER A 300 14.81 -9.44 -17.75
CA SER A 300 14.07 -10.70 -17.82
C SER A 300 13.99 -11.33 -19.22
N LYS A 301 14.47 -10.64 -20.27
CA LYS A 301 14.54 -11.20 -21.63
C LYS A 301 15.82 -12.03 -21.87
N GLU A 302 16.88 -11.82 -21.10
CA GLU A 302 18.15 -12.54 -21.24
C GLU A 302 18.22 -13.85 -20.45
N GLN A 303 17.22 -14.15 -19.61
CA GLN A 303 17.18 -15.34 -18.76
C GLN A 303 16.20 -16.42 -19.25
N GLN A 304 15.62 -16.25 -20.44
CA GLN A 304 14.79 -17.26 -21.13
C GLN A 304 15.53 -17.86 -22.35
#